data_04b50e199517f4acc5e966e5be498c2b
#
_entry.id   04b50e199517f4acc5e966e5be498c2b
#
_cell.length_a   1.000
_cell.length_b   1.000
_cell.length_c   1.000
_cell.angle_alpha   90.00
_cell.angle_beta   90.00
_cell.angle_gamma   90.00
#
_symmetry.space_group_name_H-M   'P 1'
#
loop_
_entity.id
_entity.type
_entity.pdbx_description
1 polymer ?
#
loop_
_entity_poly.entity_id
_entity_poly.type
_entity_poly.pdbx_seq_one_letter_code
_entity_poly.pdbx_strand_id
1 'polypeptide(L)'
;MVNRYDDVRLDVAALLKQQDASLAPAEPSARSGDGLGALGRLGSLARLYALGALVKLGWHRRLVYADLRLDWFFEFQRYWVEELGNRPIHPHDFHFLSGVYRQRLQTIYFEQIENPDLASDERHLEAWRDHRAVYYLFAYTYRQALSPLRVHPFIGYVPRHGRVAEYGCGAAPILTALARRYRHLDLRLVGADIPHLLFHYARWKFRHDRFVTMVPIDANDDAPLPGLYDTIFCLEVLEHVPRPIAALEHFHRALKPGGHLVFDYVRSEGTGLDTATSLRDRLPALRFILERFDIVRGRVPTDGAHVEPAVARKR
;
A
#
# COMPACT_ATOMS: atom_id res chain seq x y z
N MET A 1 -0.80 6.86 -24.75
CA MET A 1 -0.67 7.83 -23.64
C MET A 1 0.77 7.79 -23.19
N VAL A 2 1.49 8.91 -23.29
CA VAL A 2 2.84 9.04 -22.73
C VAL A 2 2.68 8.90 -21.23
N ASN A 3 3.43 7.97 -20.62
CA ASN A 3 3.38 7.78 -19.17
C ASN A 3 3.95 9.05 -18.52
N ARG A 4 3.19 9.70 -17.64
CA ARG A 4 3.56 10.97 -16.99
C ARG A 4 4.88 10.87 -16.20
N TYR A 5 5.36 9.66 -15.94
CA TYR A 5 6.56 9.39 -15.15
C TYR A 5 7.75 8.89 -15.97
N ASP A 6 7.60 8.74 -17.30
CA ASP A 6 8.69 8.29 -18.16
C ASP A 6 9.85 9.29 -18.17
N ASP A 7 9.56 10.59 -17.92
CA ASP A 7 10.53 11.68 -17.90
C ASP A 7 10.99 12.07 -16.46
N VAL A 8 10.49 11.41 -15.42
CA VAL A 8 10.87 11.75 -14.04
C VAL A 8 12.25 11.20 -13.71
N ARG A 9 13.24 12.06 -13.78
CA ARG A 9 14.59 11.82 -13.27
C ARG A 9 14.72 12.44 -11.89
N LEU A 10 14.98 11.61 -10.89
CA LEU A 10 15.13 12.04 -9.51
C LEU A 10 16.61 12.03 -9.14
N ASP A 11 17.17 13.21 -8.93
CA ASP A 11 18.54 13.35 -8.43
C ASP A 11 18.59 13.09 -6.93
N VAL A 12 18.94 11.86 -6.54
CA VAL A 12 19.05 11.45 -5.14
C VAL A 12 20.09 12.27 -4.38
N ALA A 13 21.18 12.67 -5.05
CA ALA A 13 22.21 13.49 -4.40
C ALA A 13 21.69 14.91 -4.08
N ALA A 14 20.86 15.49 -4.95
CA ALA A 14 20.17 16.75 -4.68
C ALA A 14 19.15 16.60 -3.55
N LEU A 15 18.41 15.51 -3.52
CA LEU A 15 17.45 15.21 -2.45
C LEU A 15 18.15 15.05 -1.09
N LEU A 16 19.28 14.36 -1.04
CA LEU A 16 20.07 14.19 0.18
C LEU A 16 20.68 15.51 0.66
N LYS A 17 21.17 16.35 -0.25
CA LYS A 17 21.71 17.69 0.09
C LYS A 17 20.63 18.64 0.61
N GLN A 18 19.43 18.62 0.07
CA GLN A 18 18.31 19.43 0.57
C GLN A 18 17.97 19.08 2.01
N GLN A 19 18.24 17.88 2.41
CA GLN A 19 17.98 17.41 3.75
C GLN A 19 19.04 17.86 4.75
N ASP A 20 20.33 17.78 4.42
CA ASP A 20 21.41 18.29 5.29
C ASP A 20 21.21 19.78 5.60
N ALA A 21 20.65 20.53 4.66
CA ALA A 21 20.33 21.94 4.86
C ALA A 21 19.09 22.20 5.76
N SER A 22 18.30 21.19 6.09
CA SER A 22 16.99 21.35 6.75
C SER A 22 16.82 20.54 8.03
N LEU A 23 17.86 19.90 8.52
CA LEU A 23 17.88 19.22 9.83
C LEU A 23 17.95 20.21 11.00
N ALA A 24 17.07 21.20 11.05
CA ALA A 24 16.64 21.71 12.33
C ALA A 24 15.81 20.60 13.00
N PRO A 25 16.05 20.29 14.30
CA PRO A 25 15.26 19.26 14.98
C PRO A 25 13.79 19.65 14.90
N ALA A 26 13.01 18.85 14.17
CA ALA A 26 11.56 18.99 14.20
C ALA A 26 11.12 18.70 15.63
N GLU A 27 10.44 19.64 16.26
CA GLU A 27 9.79 19.38 17.53
C GLU A 27 8.88 18.15 17.36
N PRO A 28 8.88 17.20 18.30
CA PRO A 28 8.03 16.03 18.20
C PRO A 28 6.59 16.53 18.21
N SER A 29 5.92 16.44 17.05
CA SER A 29 4.50 16.71 16.97
C SER A 29 3.81 15.78 17.97
N ALA A 30 3.06 16.35 18.88
CA ALA A 30 2.25 15.61 19.84
C ALA A 30 1.26 14.75 19.05
N ARG A 31 1.54 13.46 18.94
CA ARG A 31 0.61 12.50 18.38
C ARG A 31 -0.58 12.41 19.31
N SER A 32 -1.68 13.01 18.90
CA SER A 32 -2.99 12.73 19.47
C SER A 32 -3.39 11.30 19.08
N GLY A 33 -3.05 10.34 19.92
CA GLY A 33 -3.36 8.94 19.65
C GLY A 33 -3.45 8.17 20.93
N ASP A 34 -4.49 8.36 21.68
CA ASP A 34 -4.71 7.69 22.93
C ASP A 34 -6.02 6.89 22.97
N GLY A 35 -6.01 5.74 22.24
CA GLY A 35 -6.98 4.67 22.44
C GLY A 35 -6.42 3.42 23.10
N LEU A 36 -5.10 3.34 23.32
CA LEU A 36 -4.48 2.17 23.96
C LEU A 36 -4.34 2.39 25.47
N GLY A 37 -4.98 1.54 26.29
CA GLY A 37 -4.80 1.52 27.73
C GLY A 37 -3.34 1.34 28.16
N ALA A 38 -3.00 1.60 29.43
CA ALA A 38 -1.63 1.60 29.95
C ALA A 38 -0.82 0.33 29.60
N LEU A 39 -1.46 -0.84 29.55
CA LEU A 39 -0.86 -2.12 29.13
C LEU A 39 -0.51 -2.16 27.65
N GLY A 40 -1.33 -1.56 26.79
CA GLY A 40 -1.03 -1.46 25.36
C GLY A 40 0.14 -0.53 25.07
N ARG A 41 0.30 0.54 25.85
CA ARG A 41 1.44 1.46 25.77
C ARG A 41 2.74 0.80 26.22
N LEU A 42 2.71 0.04 27.31
CA LEU A 42 3.87 -0.75 27.76
C LEU A 42 4.28 -1.81 26.74
N GLY A 43 3.34 -2.51 26.13
CA GLY A 43 3.62 -3.47 25.06
C GLY A 43 4.20 -2.82 23.80
N SER A 44 3.70 -1.65 23.41
CA SER A 44 4.23 -0.88 22.27
C SER A 44 5.62 -0.32 22.56
N LEU A 45 5.88 0.16 23.76
CA LEU A 45 7.20 0.61 24.20
C LEU A 45 8.21 -0.54 24.24
N ALA A 46 7.82 -1.69 24.79
CA ALA A 46 8.68 -2.88 24.82
C ALA A 46 9.03 -3.36 23.41
N ARG A 47 8.07 -3.35 22.46
CA ARG A 47 8.32 -3.62 21.03
C ARG A 47 9.28 -2.62 20.40
N LEU A 48 9.09 -1.33 20.66
CA LEU A 48 9.96 -0.26 20.14
C LEU A 48 11.39 -0.40 20.68
N TYR A 49 11.56 -0.69 21.96
CA TYR A 49 12.87 -0.92 22.54
C TYR A 49 13.54 -2.20 22.03
N ALA A 50 12.79 -3.28 21.87
CA ALA A 50 13.29 -4.54 21.28
C ALA A 50 13.71 -4.35 19.81
N LEU A 51 12.89 -3.67 19.01
CA LEU A 51 13.22 -3.31 17.63
C LEU A 51 14.42 -2.35 17.58
N GLY A 52 14.47 -1.35 18.45
CA GLY A 52 15.60 -0.42 18.57
C GLY A 52 16.90 -1.13 18.95
N ALA A 53 16.86 -2.08 19.86
CA ALA A 53 18.00 -2.92 20.22
C ALA A 53 18.46 -3.80 19.07
N LEU A 54 17.53 -4.46 18.36
CA LEU A 54 17.81 -5.27 17.15
C LEU A 54 18.41 -4.42 16.03
N VAL A 55 17.91 -3.18 15.84
CA VAL A 55 18.46 -2.22 14.87
C VAL A 55 19.88 -1.79 15.27
N LYS A 56 20.13 -1.45 16.54
CA LYS A 56 21.46 -1.07 17.06
C LYS A 56 22.47 -2.20 16.94
N LEU A 57 22.05 -3.46 17.17
CA LEU A 57 22.89 -4.64 17.00
C LEU A 57 23.09 -5.03 15.52
N GLY A 58 22.49 -4.32 14.59
CA GLY A 58 22.52 -4.66 13.17
C GLY A 58 21.78 -5.96 12.78
N TRP A 59 21.11 -6.61 13.74
CA TRP A 59 20.40 -7.85 13.54
C TRP A 59 19.15 -7.68 12.68
N HIS A 60 18.44 -6.58 12.85
CA HIS A 60 17.28 -6.27 12.01
C HIS A 60 17.68 -6.18 10.54
N ARG A 61 18.79 -5.53 10.23
CA ARG A 61 19.36 -5.50 8.87
C ARG A 61 19.70 -6.91 8.40
N ARG A 62 20.38 -7.71 9.22
CA ARG A 62 20.75 -9.08 8.87
C ARG A 62 19.55 -9.98 8.68
N LEU A 63 18.49 -9.88 9.50
CA LEU A 63 17.28 -10.67 9.37
C LEU A 63 16.48 -10.28 8.12
N VAL A 64 16.28 -9.00 7.88
CA VAL A 64 15.61 -8.51 6.66
C VAL A 64 16.44 -8.85 5.43
N TYR A 65 17.77 -8.72 5.51
CA TYR A 65 18.68 -8.97 4.41
C TYR A 65 18.96 -10.48 4.20
N ALA A 66 19.05 -11.28 5.24
CA ALA A 66 19.32 -12.71 5.14
C ALA A 66 18.09 -13.51 4.67
N ASP A 67 16.92 -13.23 5.21
CA ASP A 67 15.68 -13.94 4.85
C ASP A 67 15.20 -13.63 3.44
N LEU A 68 15.55 -12.48 2.89
CA LEU A 68 15.01 -12.01 1.62
C LEU A 68 16.06 -11.95 0.50
N ARG A 69 17.29 -12.36 0.76
CA ARG A 69 18.41 -12.29 -0.21
C ARG A 69 18.58 -10.92 -0.89
N LEU A 70 17.99 -9.86 -0.36
CA LEU A 70 17.97 -8.53 -0.95
C LEU A 70 17.42 -8.46 -2.39
N ASP A 71 16.76 -9.48 -2.88
CA ASP A 71 16.25 -9.51 -4.24
C ASP A 71 15.37 -8.30 -4.54
N TRP A 72 14.55 -7.89 -3.56
CA TRP A 72 13.71 -6.70 -3.67
C TRP A 72 14.52 -5.41 -3.82
N PHE A 73 15.66 -5.29 -3.11
CA PHE A 73 16.52 -4.12 -3.19
C PHE A 73 17.26 -4.04 -4.52
N PHE A 74 17.84 -5.15 -4.97
CA PHE A 74 18.52 -5.20 -6.27
C PHE A 74 17.56 -5.01 -7.44
N GLU A 75 16.34 -5.50 -7.33
CA GLU A 75 15.29 -5.24 -8.32
C GLU A 75 14.91 -3.76 -8.36
N PHE A 76 14.74 -3.14 -7.19
CA PHE A 76 14.50 -1.71 -7.09
C PHE A 76 15.66 -0.88 -7.65
N GLN A 77 16.93 -1.26 -7.34
CA GLN A 77 18.11 -0.61 -7.91
C GLN A 77 18.13 -0.63 -9.43
N ARG A 78 17.77 -1.77 -10.02
CA ARG A 78 17.69 -1.85 -11.49
C ARG A 78 16.63 -0.91 -12.04
N TYR A 79 15.44 -0.90 -11.46
CA TYR A 79 14.40 0.05 -11.84
C TYR A 79 14.86 1.50 -11.71
N TRP A 80 15.46 1.83 -10.58
CA TRP A 80 15.92 3.17 -10.26
C TRP A 80 16.99 3.68 -11.24
N VAL A 81 17.91 2.81 -11.64
CA VAL A 81 19.03 3.14 -12.53
C VAL A 81 18.64 3.00 -13.99
N GLU A 82 18.08 1.86 -14.38
CA GLU A 82 17.85 1.53 -15.79
C GLU A 82 16.61 2.23 -16.35
N GLU A 83 15.54 2.30 -15.55
CA GLU A 83 14.27 2.87 -16.02
C GLU A 83 14.16 4.36 -15.74
N LEU A 84 14.56 4.82 -14.54
CA LEU A 84 14.47 6.22 -14.15
C LEU A 84 15.75 7.01 -14.44
N GLY A 85 16.84 6.38 -14.90
CA GLY A 85 18.09 7.03 -15.25
C GLY A 85 18.84 7.67 -14.07
N ASN A 86 18.59 7.20 -12.85
CA ASN A 86 19.21 7.73 -11.63
C ASN A 86 20.54 7.06 -11.30
N ARG A 87 21.29 7.64 -10.37
CA ARG A 87 22.49 7.01 -9.80
C ARG A 87 22.10 5.87 -8.86
N PRO A 88 22.95 4.82 -8.74
CA PRO A 88 22.72 3.76 -7.76
C PRO A 88 22.57 4.32 -6.34
N ILE A 89 21.60 3.80 -5.59
CA ILE A 89 21.37 4.16 -4.19
C ILE A 89 22.12 3.17 -3.30
N HIS A 90 22.91 3.68 -2.36
CA HIS A 90 23.50 2.83 -1.35
C HIS A 90 22.41 2.31 -0.38
N PRO A 91 22.48 1.06 0.13
CA PRO A 91 21.49 0.53 1.08
C PRO A 91 21.23 1.42 2.29
N HIS A 92 22.25 2.13 2.77
CA HIS A 92 22.12 3.09 3.88
C HIS A 92 21.22 4.26 3.49
N ASP A 93 21.43 4.84 2.29
CA ASP A 93 20.66 5.99 1.80
C ASP A 93 19.22 5.58 1.51
N PHE A 94 19.01 4.35 1.03
CA PHE A 94 17.66 3.81 0.85
C PHE A 94 16.89 3.77 2.19
N HIS A 95 17.52 3.32 3.28
CA HIS A 95 16.89 3.32 4.59
C HIS A 95 16.54 4.72 5.08
N PHE A 96 17.42 5.65 4.80
CA PHE A 96 17.20 7.05 5.11
C PHE A 96 16.02 7.63 4.34
N LEU A 97 15.98 7.44 3.01
CA LEU A 97 14.90 7.87 2.14
C LEU A 97 13.55 7.23 2.51
N SER A 98 13.55 5.97 2.91
CA SER A 98 12.33 5.27 3.35
C SER A 98 11.83 5.66 4.74
N GLY A 99 12.66 6.28 5.55
CA GLY A 99 12.36 6.70 6.92
C GLY A 99 12.20 8.20 7.06
N VAL A 100 13.32 8.89 7.28
CA VAL A 100 13.32 10.33 7.62
C VAL A 100 12.78 11.20 6.48
N TYR A 101 13.21 10.92 5.26
CA TYR A 101 12.74 11.66 4.08
C TYR A 101 11.24 11.49 3.86
N ARG A 102 10.74 10.28 4.06
CA ARG A 102 9.30 10.01 4.03
C ARG A 102 8.55 10.91 5.02
N GLN A 103 8.99 10.97 6.27
CA GLN A 103 8.30 11.73 7.31
C GLN A 103 8.17 13.21 6.94
N ARG A 104 9.22 13.78 6.37
CA ARG A 104 9.25 15.17 5.94
C ARG A 104 8.32 15.44 4.76
N LEU A 105 8.40 14.63 3.71
CA LEU A 105 7.51 14.81 2.56
C LEU A 105 6.05 14.55 2.91
N GLN A 106 5.80 13.66 3.85
CA GLN A 106 4.48 13.44 4.40
C GLN A 106 3.95 14.70 5.09
N THR A 107 4.79 15.43 5.83
CA THR A 107 4.44 16.72 6.43
C THR A 107 4.10 17.75 5.35
N ILE A 108 4.94 17.91 4.34
CA ILE A 108 4.68 18.82 3.20
C ILE A 108 3.39 18.46 2.47
N TYR A 109 3.13 17.18 2.28
CA TYR A 109 1.92 16.69 1.65
C TYR A 109 0.68 17.03 2.49
N PHE A 110 0.75 16.84 3.82
CA PHE A 110 -0.35 17.18 4.71
C PHE A 110 -0.59 18.69 4.81
N GLU A 111 0.44 19.49 4.88
CA GLU A 111 0.32 20.95 4.85
C GLU A 111 -0.40 21.44 3.58
N GLN A 112 -0.24 20.74 2.47
CA GLN A 112 -0.95 21.04 1.23
C GLN A 112 -2.40 20.55 1.21
N ILE A 113 -2.72 19.51 2.00
CA ILE A 113 -4.06 18.91 2.10
C ILE A 113 -4.88 19.49 3.26
N GLU A 114 -4.24 20.02 4.30
CA GLU A 114 -4.91 20.60 5.48
C GLU A 114 -5.75 21.86 5.17
N ASN A 115 -5.70 22.36 3.96
CA ASN A 115 -6.66 23.35 3.54
C ASN A 115 -8.05 22.68 3.40
N PRO A 116 -9.11 23.10 4.15
CA PRO A 116 -10.44 22.50 4.09
C PRO A 116 -11.08 22.49 2.71
N ASP A 117 -10.64 23.37 1.80
CA ASP A 117 -11.05 23.34 0.39
C ASP A 117 -10.37 22.21 -0.40
N LEU A 118 -9.43 21.47 0.21
CA LEU A 118 -8.62 20.41 -0.40
C LEU A 118 -9.17 19.01 -0.24
N ALA A 119 -10.23 18.83 0.50
CA ALA A 119 -10.88 17.53 0.71
C ALA A 119 -11.62 17.01 -0.54
N SER A 120 -11.39 17.59 -1.73
CA SER A 120 -11.93 17.02 -2.96
C SER A 120 -11.16 15.76 -3.31
N ASP A 121 -11.90 14.71 -3.65
CA ASP A 121 -11.34 13.41 -4.06
C ASP A 121 -10.36 13.55 -5.25
N GLU A 122 -10.57 14.53 -6.12
CA GLU A 122 -9.68 14.85 -7.25
C GLU A 122 -8.28 15.26 -6.80
N ARG A 123 -8.17 16.14 -5.80
CA ARG A 123 -6.87 16.57 -5.28
C ARG A 123 -6.13 15.46 -4.56
N HIS A 124 -6.85 14.59 -3.87
CA HIS A 124 -6.28 13.40 -3.27
C HIS A 124 -5.65 12.49 -4.34
N LEU A 125 -6.35 12.26 -5.45
CA LEU A 125 -5.84 11.50 -6.60
C LEU A 125 -4.64 12.19 -7.28
N GLU A 126 -4.68 13.52 -7.40
CA GLU A 126 -3.57 14.32 -7.94
C GLU A 126 -2.33 14.21 -7.05
N ALA A 127 -2.49 14.21 -5.74
CA ALA A 127 -1.39 14.06 -4.80
C ALA A 127 -0.67 12.70 -4.95
N TRP A 128 -1.40 11.62 -5.17
CA TRP A 128 -0.80 10.31 -5.51
C TRP A 128 -0.04 10.32 -6.84
N ARG A 129 -0.45 11.15 -7.80
CA ARG A 129 0.17 11.30 -9.10
C ARG A 129 1.34 12.28 -9.11
N ASP A 130 1.56 13.02 -8.02
CA ASP A 130 2.64 13.98 -7.91
C ASP A 130 3.98 13.25 -7.79
N HIS A 131 5.02 13.77 -8.50
CA HIS A 131 6.38 13.22 -8.44
C HIS A 131 6.98 13.27 -7.02
N ARG A 132 6.52 14.18 -6.17
CA ARG A 132 6.92 14.26 -4.76
C ARG A 132 6.47 13.06 -3.95
N ALA A 133 5.51 12.29 -4.45
CA ALA A 133 5.11 11.02 -3.86
C ALA A 133 6.16 9.90 -4.00
N VAL A 134 7.34 10.19 -4.56
CA VAL A 134 8.47 9.25 -4.68
C VAL A 134 8.88 8.61 -3.36
N TYR A 135 8.71 9.32 -2.24
CA TYR A 135 9.01 8.78 -0.92
C TYR A 135 8.14 7.57 -0.55
N TYR A 136 6.94 7.49 -1.09
CA TYR A 136 6.11 6.29 -0.97
C TYR A 136 6.74 5.11 -1.69
N LEU A 137 7.39 5.35 -2.83
CA LEU A 137 8.10 4.30 -3.56
C LEU A 137 9.18 3.64 -2.68
N PHE A 138 10.00 4.43 -1.97
CA PHE A 138 10.98 3.88 -1.05
C PHE A 138 10.34 3.11 0.11
N ALA A 139 9.32 3.69 0.74
CA ALA A 139 8.63 3.08 1.88
C ALA A 139 7.94 1.77 1.49
N TYR A 140 7.20 1.76 0.38
CA TYR A 140 6.48 0.56 -0.06
C TYR A 140 7.41 -0.50 -0.64
N THR A 141 8.51 -0.11 -1.29
CA THR A 141 9.54 -1.06 -1.72
C THR A 141 10.17 -1.77 -0.53
N TYR A 142 10.51 -1.05 0.53
CA TYR A 142 11.00 -1.65 1.77
C TYR A 142 9.96 -2.61 2.41
N ARG A 143 8.69 -2.22 2.42
CA ARG A 143 7.59 -3.06 2.95
C ARG A 143 7.43 -4.37 2.18
N GLN A 144 7.87 -4.46 0.93
CA GLN A 144 7.84 -5.72 0.16
C GLN A 144 8.62 -6.84 0.83
N ALA A 145 9.68 -6.51 1.57
CA ALA A 145 10.40 -7.45 2.38
C ALA A 145 9.52 -8.21 3.39
N LEU A 146 8.47 -7.55 3.88
CA LEU A 146 7.52 -8.08 4.86
C LEU A 146 6.21 -8.58 4.22
N SER A 147 6.04 -8.43 2.90
CA SER A 147 4.81 -8.80 2.21
C SER A 147 4.42 -10.28 2.36
N PRO A 148 5.34 -11.26 2.42
CA PRO A 148 4.96 -12.64 2.70
C PRO A 148 4.25 -12.81 4.05
N LEU A 149 4.62 -12.04 5.07
CA LEU A 149 3.96 -12.07 6.38
C LEU A 149 2.56 -11.46 6.34
N ARG A 150 2.34 -10.48 5.47
CA ARG A 150 1.01 -9.87 5.25
C ARG A 150 0.06 -10.81 4.50
N VAL A 151 0.58 -11.60 3.56
CA VAL A 151 -0.21 -12.55 2.74
C VAL A 151 -0.49 -13.85 3.48
N HIS A 152 0.48 -14.34 4.26
CA HIS A 152 0.40 -15.64 4.93
C HIS A 152 -0.91 -15.87 5.71
N PRO A 153 -1.45 -14.93 6.48
CA PRO A 153 -2.71 -15.13 7.18
C PRO A 153 -3.91 -15.40 6.27
N PHE A 154 -3.82 -15.04 5.00
CA PHE A 154 -4.93 -15.10 4.03
C PHE A 154 -4.74 -16.17 2.97
N ILE A 155 -3.60 -16.89 2.99
CA ILE A 155 -3.28 -17.85 1.92
C ILE A 155 -4.30 -18.99 1.82
N GLY A 156 -4.96 -19.35 2.91
CA GLY A 156 -6.03 -20.36 2.92
C GLY A 156 -7.29 -19.97 2.11
N TYR A 157 -7.41 -18.70 1.73
CA TYR A 157 -8.49 -18.17 0.91
C TYR A 157 -8.09 -17.98 -0.56
N VAL A 158 -6.88 -18.44 -0.92
CA VAL A 158 -6.34 -18.39 -2.29
C VAL A 158 -6.28 -19.81 -2.83
N PRO A 159 -7.19 -20.22 -3.71
CA PRO A 159 -7.20 -21.58 -4.24
C PRO A 159 -6.05 -21.80 -5.23
N ARG A 160 -5.61 -23.07 -5.35
CA ARG A 160 -4.67 -23.47 -6.42
C ARG A 160 -5.31 -23.21 -7.79
N HIS A 161 -4.47 -22.81 -8.76
CA HIS A 161 -4.90 -22.42 -10.11
C HIS A 161 -5.91 -21.27 -10.13
N GLY A 162 -6.02 -20.54 -9.00
CA GLY A 162 -6.94 -19.44 -8.84
C GLY A 162 -6.54 -18.19 -9.62
N ARG A 163 -7.53 -17.36 -9.92
CA ARG A 163 -7.32 -16.01 -10.42
C ARG A 163 -7.47 -15.01 -9.27
N VAL A 164 -6.43 -14.25 -9.01
CA VAL A 164 -6.33 -13.33 -7.86
C VAL A 164 -6.09 -11.92 -8.35
N ALA A 165 -6.81 -10.94 -7.78
CA ALA A 165 -6.55 -9.53 -8.01
C ALA A 165 -6.01 -8.85 -6.75
N GLU A 166 -5.14 -7.85 -6.92
CA GLU A 166 -4.77 -6.84 -5.94
C GLU A 166 -5.23 -5.49 -6.49
N TYR A 167 -6.29 -4.94 -5.91
CA TYR A 167 -6.85 -3.64 -6.26
C TYR A 167 -6.23 -2.55 -5.39
N GLY A 168 -5.86 -1.42 -5.99
CA GLY A 168 -5.03 -0.43 -5.33
C GLY A 168 -3.63 -0.99 -5.01
N CYS A 169 -3.04 -1.69 -5.98
CA CYS A 169 -1.87 -2.53 -5.72
C CYS A 169 -0.59 -1.73 -5.41
N GLY A 170 -0.51 -0.46 -5.73
CA GLY A 170 0.69 0.35 -5.56
C GLY A 170 1.93 -0.32 -6.16
N ALA A 171 2.93 -0.59 -5.32
CA ALA A 171 4.11 -1.37 -5.70
C ALA A 171 3.88 -2.89 -5.78
N ALA A 172 2.63 -3.35 -5.70
CA ALA A 172 2.16 -4.72 -5.76
C ALA A 172 2.85 -5.68 -4.75
N PRO A 173 2.80 -5.39 -3.45
CA PRO A 173 3.44 -6.22 -2.43
C PRO A 173 2.80 -7.61 -2.32
N ILE A 174 1.48 -7.72 -2.45
CA ILE A 174 0.75 -8.98 -2.35
C ILE A 174 1.04 -9.86 -3.55
N LEU A 175 0.94 -9.30 -4.77
CA LEU A 175 1.29 -10.04 -5.97
C LEU A 175 2.75 -10.50 -5.96
N THR A 176 3.66 -9.67 -5.44
CA THR A 176 5.07 -10.04 -5.31
C THR A 176 5.23 -11.26 -4.39
N ALA A 177 4.54 -11.27 -3.27
CA ALA A 177 4.57 -12.41 -2.36
C ALA A 177 3.97 -13.66 -3.00
N LEU A 178 2.81 -13.54 -3.64
CA LEU A 178 2.12 -14.64 -4.32
C LEU A 178 2.97 -15.21 -5.47
N ALA A 179 3.49 -14.36 -6.34
CA ALA A 179 4.30 -14.76 -7.49
C ALA A 179 5.62 -15.41 -7.09
N ARG A 180 6.23 -15.04 -5.96
CA ARG A 180 7.55 -15.54 -5.56
C ARG A 180 7.50 -16.65 -4.54
N ARG A 181 6.70 -16.48 -3.48
CA ARG A 181 6.66 -17.39 -2.33
C ARG A 181 5.65 -18.53 -2.52
N TYR A 182 4.56 -18.26 -3.26
CA TYR A 182 3.45 -19.20 -3.45
C TYR A 182 3.31 -19.69 -4.90
N ARG A 183 4.43 -19.78 -5.64
CA ARG A 183 4.46 -20.28 -7.02
C ARG A 183 3.82 -21.65 -7.20
N HIS A 184 3.88 -22.49 -6.17
CA HIS A 184 3.27 -23.82 -6.16
C HIS A 184 1.74 -23.81 -6.26
N LEU A 185 1.12 -22.64 -6.05
CA LEU A 185 -0.33 -22.48 -6.23
C LEU A 185 -0.73 -22.27 -7.70
N ASP A 186 0.22 -21.99 -8.61
CA ASP A 186 0.00 -21.78 -10.05
C ASP A 186 -1.14 -20.76 -10.33
N LEU A 187 -0.95 -19.54 -9.85
CA LEU A 187 -1.95 -18.48 -9.85
C LEU A 187 -1.91 -17.65 -11.15
N ARG A 188 -3.07 -17.10 -11.51
CA ARG A 188 -3.20 -15.99 -12.46
C ARG A 188 -3.40 -14.71 -11.67
N LEU A 189 -2.47 -13.79 -11.76
CA LEU A 189 -2.40 -12.60 -10.92
C LEU A 189 -2.75 -11.34 -11.72
N VAL A 190 -3.54 -10.44 -11.13
CA VAL A 190 -3.90 -9.16 -11.72
C VAL A 190 -3.64 -8.07 -10.69
N GLY A 191 -2.80 -7.10 -11.04
CA GLY A 191 -2.59 -5.88 -10.26
C GLY A 191 -3.32 -4.72 -10.92
N ALA A 192 -4.12 -4.00 -10.18
CA ALA A 192 -4.86 -2.85 -10.70
C ALA A 192 -4.66 -1.63 -9.82
N ASP A 193 -4.31 -0.50 -10.43
CA ASP A 193 -4.16 0.78 -9.74
C ASP A 193 -4.29 1.94 -10.71
N ILE A 194 -4.53 3.13 -10.18
CA ILE A 194 -4.42 4.37 -10.94
C ILE A 194 -2.97 4.59 -11.42
N PRO A 195 -2.75 5.25 -12.55
CA PRO A 195 -1.40 5.57 -13.00
C PRO A 195 -0.69 6.53 -12.03
N HIS A 196 0.30 6.01 -11.31
CA HIS A 196 1.20 6.76 -10.43
C HIS A 196 2.55 6.03 -10.30
N LEU A 197 3.54 6.63 -9.63
CA LEU A 197 4.92 6.14 -9.62
C LEU A 197 5.07 4.72 -9.05
N LEU A 198 4.31 4.37 -8.00
CA LEU A 198 4.33 3.01 -7.43
C LEU A 198 3.82 1.98 -8.43
N PHE A 199 2.71 2.29 -9.12
CA PHE A 199 2.14 1.42 -10.14
C PHE A 199 3.08 1.30 -11.36
N HIS A 200 3.77 2.38 -11.74
CA HIS A 200 4.81 2.32 -12.77
C HIS A 200 5.91 1.32 -12.39
N TYR A 201 6.40 1.39 -11.14
CA TYR A 201 7.37 0.42 -10.65
C TYR A 201 6.83 -1.02 -10.66
N ALA A 202 5.58 -1.23 -10.25
CA ALA A 202 4.95 -2.54 -10.28
C ALA A 202 4.85 -3.10 -11.71
N ARG A 203 4.44 -2.27 -12.68
CA ARG A 203 4.41 -2.64 -14.10
C ARG A 203 5.79 -3.02 -14.62
N TRP A 204 6.81 -2.22 -14.33
CA TRP A 204 8.18 -2.52 -14.69
C TRP A 204 8.64 -3.83 -14.08
N LYS A 205 8.37 -4.07 -12.82
CA LYS A 205 8.74 -5.27 -12.06
C LYS A 205 8.18 -6.55 -12.69
N PHE A 206 6.93 -6.52 -13.13
CA PHE A 206 6.24 -7.68 -13.70
C PHE A 206 6.23 -7.70 -15.24
N ARG A 207 6.95 -6.81 -15.92
CA ARG A 207 6.93 -6.68 -17.38
C ARG A 207 7.23 -7.96 -18.18
N HIS A 208 7.93 -8.91 -17.57
CA HIS A 208 8.30 -10.20 -18.16
C HIS A 208 7.61 -11.40 -17.49
N ASP A 209 6.70 -11.17 -16.56
CA ASP A 209 5.98 -12.25 -15.88
C ASP A 209 4.65 -12.54 -16.60
N ARG A 210 4.60 -13.67 -17.31
CA ARG A 210 3.43 -14.09 -18.09
C ARG A 210 2.19 -14.43 -17.24
N PHE A 211 2.36 -14.61 -15.94
CA PHE A 211 1.28 -14.95 -15.03
C PHE A 211 0.71 -13.72 -14.31
N VAL A 212 1.35 -12.56 -14.47
CA VAL A 212 0.93 -11.30 -13.85
C VAL A 212 0.51 -10.31 -14.94
N THR A 213 -0.70 -9.80 -14.81
CA THR A 213 -1.23 -8.72 -15.66
C THR A 213 -1.37 -7.46 -14.83
N MET A 214 -0.83 -6.34 -15.31
CA MET A 214 -0.96 -5.04 -14.65
C MET A 214 -1.94 -4.16 -15.43
N VAL A 215 -3.05 -3.78 -14.78
CA VAL A 215 -4.17 -3.05 -15.37
C VAL A 215 -4.20 -1.62 -14.82
N PRO A 216 -3.93 -0.59 -15.64
CA PRO A 216 -4.17 0.77 -15.22
C PRO A 216 -5.69 1.01 -15.15
N ILE A 217 -6.15 1.57 -14.02
CA ILE A 217 -7.55 1.90 -13.82
C ILE A 217 -7.77 3.42 -13.82
N ASP A 218 -8.94 3.84 -14.25
CA ASP A 218 -9.43 5.18 -14.01
C ASP A 218 -10.21 5.17 -12.68
N ALA A 219 -9.97 6.17 -11.84
CA ALA A 219 -10.70 6.34 -10.58
C ALA A 219 -12.21 6.54 -10.78
N ASN A 220 -12.62 6.93 -11.98
CA ASN A 220 -14.02 7.11 -12.38
C ASN A 220 -14.64 5.85 -13.04
N ASP A 221 -13.86 4.80 -13.27
CA ASP A 221 -14.38 3.55 -13.81
C ASP A 221 -15.07 2.73 -12.70
N ASP A 222 -16.32 2.37 -12.91
CA ASP A 222 -17.11 1.54 -11.98
C ASP A 222 -16.88 0.03 -12.14
N ALA A 223 -16.07 -0.38 -13.13
CA ALA A 223 -15.81 -1.79 -13.41
C ALA A 223 -14.36 -2.08 -13.88
N PRO A 224 -13.34 -1.57 -13.15
CA PRO A 224 -11.97 -1.57 -13.65
C PRO A 224 -11.29 -2.94 -13.71
N LEU A 225 -11.78 -3.93 -12.97
CA LEU A 225 -11.18 -5.28 -12.95
C LEU A 225 -11.78 -6.17 -14.04
N PRO A 226 -10.98 -6.66 -15.02
CA PRO A 226 -11.49 -7.49 -16.09
C PRO A 226 -11.74 -8.95 -15.66
N GLY A 227 -12.96 -9.44 -15.80
CA GLY A 227 -13.33 -10.84 -15.63
C GLY A 227 -13.67 -11.24 -14.18
N LEU A 228 -13.56 -12.55 -13.87
CA LEU A 228 -13.95 -13.11 -12.57
C LEU A 228 -12.73 -13.60 -11.78
N TYR A 229 -12.78 -13.44 -10.45
CA TYR A 229 -11.71 -13.77 -9.53
C TYR A 229 -12.16 -14.75 -8.45
N ASP A 230 -11.22 -15.58 -8.01
CA ASP A 230 -11.39 -16.44 -6.84
C ASP A 230 -11.14 -15.64 -5.55
N THR A 231 -10.17 -14.69 -5.61
CA THR A 231 -9.84 -13.83 -4.47
C THR A 231 -9.47 -12.43 -4.97
N ILE A 232 -9.99 -11.41 -4.30
CA ILE A 232 -9.61 -10.01 -4.49
C ILE A 232 -9.01 -9.51 -3.17
N PHE A 233 -7.82 -8.91 -3.25
CA PHE A 233 -7.19 -8.17 -2.17
C PHE A 233 -7.41 -6.68 -2.40
N CYS A 234 -7.87 -5.98 -1.35
CA CYS A 234 -8.07 -4.53 -1.31
C CYS A 234 -7.67 -4.06 0.10
N LEU A 235 -6.38 -3.81 0.31
CA LEU A 235 -5.81 -3.49 1.62
C LEU A 235 -5.15 -2.10 1.61
N GLU A 236 -5.50 -1.26 2.59
CA GLU A 236 -5.07 0.15 2.70
C GLU A 236 -5.48 0.96 1.44
N VAL A 237 -6.75 0.78 0.98
CA VAL A 237 -7.25 1.37 -0.27
C VAL A 237 -8.63 2.00 -0.16
N LEU A 238 -9.59 1.35 0.52
CA LEU A 238 -10.98 1.83 0.52
C LEU A 238 -11.13 3.25 1.08
N GLU A 239 -10.27 3.65 1.99
CA GLU A 239 -10.19 5.00 2.55
C GLU A 239 -9.76 6.08 1.55
N HIS A 240 -9.13 5.65 0.45
CA HIS A 240 -8.62 6.54 -0.60
C HIS A 240 -9.49 6.54 -1.85
N VAL A 241 -10.51 5.68 -1.92
CA VAL A 241 -11.35 5.52 -3.12
C VAL A 241 -12.45 6.57 -3.12
N PRO A 242 -12.63 7.34 -4.20
CA PRO A 242 -13.69 8.34 -4.31
C PRO A 242 -15.10 7.76 -4.23
N ARG A 243 -15.29 6.51 -4.64
CA ARG A 243 -16.58 5.84 -4.69
C ARG A 243 -16.49 4.43 -4.08
N PRO A 244 -16.34 4.31 -2.74
CA PRO A 244 -16.10 3.03 -2.09
C PRO A 244 -17.24 2.02 -2.27
N ILE A 245 -18.49 2.49 -2.34
CA ILE A 245 -19.66 1.61 -2.58
C ILE A 245 -19.59 1.03 -3.99
N ALA A 246 -19.32 1.84 -5.01
CA ALA A 246 -19.20 1.38 -6.39
C ALA A 246 -18.04 0.38 -6.54
N ALA A 247 -16.92 0.61 -5.86
CA ALA A 247 -15.80 -0.33 -5.82
C ALA A 247 -16.21 -1.68 -5.20
N LEU A 248 -16.92 -1.67 -4.08
CA LEU A 248 -17.40 -2.88 -3.41
C LEU A 248 -18.45 -3.63 -4.26
N GLU A 249 -19.36 -2.91 -4.91
CA GLU A 249 -20.29 -3.49 -5.87
C GLU A 249 -19.57 -4.16 -7.04
N HIS A 250 -18.53 -3.51 -7.54
CA HIS A 250 -17.68 -4.09 -8.58
C HIS A 250 -16.96 -5.34 -8.07
N PHE A 251 -16.36 -5.32 -6.89
CA PHE A 251 -15.72 -6.52 -6.31
C PHE A 251 -16.73 -7.66 -6.16
N HIS A 252 -17.94 -7.35 -5.71
CA HIS A 252 -18.99 -8.35 -5.62
C HIS A 252 -19.33 -8.95 -7.00
N ARG A 253 -19.44 -8.13 -8.05
CA ARG A 253 -19.65 -8.63 -9.43
C ARG A 253 -18.46 -9.43 -9.95
N ALA A 254 -17.23 -8.95 -9.72
CA ALA A 254 -15.99 -9.54 -10.19
C ALA A 254 -15.56 -10.80 -9.43
N LEU A 255 -16.10 -11.07 -8.27
CA LEU A 255 -15.87 -12.33 -7.56
C LEU A 255 -16.75 -13.46 -8.11
N LYS A 256 -16.17 -14.64 -8.25
CA LYS A 256 -16.91 -15.87 -8.48
C LYS A 256 -17.87 -16.16 -7.31
N PRO A 257 -18.94 -16.94 -7.48
CA PRO A 257 -19.73 -17.45 -6.35
C PRO A 257 -18.81 -18.14 -5.33
N GLY A 258 -18.94 -17.80 -4.05
CA GLY A 258 -18.08 -18.30 -2.98
C GLY A 258 -16.65 -17.73 -2.97
N GLY A 259 -16.30 -16.84 -3.89
CA GLY A 259 -15.00 -16.14 -3.91
C GLY A 259 -14.80 -15.20 -2.72
N HIS A 260 -13.56 -14.82 -2.45
CA HIS A 260 -13.18 -14.10 -1.24
C HIS A 260 -12.69 -12.68 -1.54
N LEU A 261 -13.19 -11.72 -0.77
CA LEU A 261 -12.64 -10.36 -0.66
C LEU A 261 -11.80 -10.29 0.62
N VAL A 262 -10.51 -10.07 0.48
CA VAL A 262 -9.60 -9.75 1.59
C VAL A 262 -9.45 -8.24 1.62
N PHE A 263 -9.91 -7.59 2.67
CA PHE A 263 -9.97 -6.14 2.72
C PHE A 263 -9.75 -5.61 4.13
N ASP A 264 -9.39 -4.37 4.22
CA ASP A 264 -9.52 -3.52 5.38
C ASP A 264 -10.24 -2.22 5.00
N TYR A 265 -10.55 -1.41 5.98
CA TYR A 265 -11.06 -0.08 5.75
C TYR A 265 -10.52 0.80 6.87
N VAL A 266 -9.34 1.32 6.64
CA VAL A 266 -8.61 2.13 7.61
C VAL A 266 -9.38 3.43 7.88
N ARG A 267 -9.32 3.92 9.11
CA ARG A 267 -9.77 5.25 9.48
C ARG A 267 -8.57 5.99 10.07
N SER A 268 -8.12 6.99 9.34
CA SER A 268 -6.91 7.75 9.69
C SER A 268 -7.27 8.98 10.51
N GLU A 269 -7.78 8.81 11.70
CA GLU A 269 -8.27 9.88 12.61
C GLU A 269 -7.43 11.17 12.53
N GLY A 270 -7.84 12.11 11.65
CA GLY A 270 -7.22 13.43 11.52
C GLY A 270 -5.86 13.50 10.82
N THR A 271 -5.37 12.42 10.21
CA THR A 271 -4.10 12.44 9.48
C THR A 271 -4.24 12.72 7.98
N GLY A 272 -5.45 13.11 7.52
CA GLY A 272 -5.70 13.62 6.17
C GLY A 272 -5.53 12.63 5.02
N LEU A 273 -5.41 11.33 5.29
CA LEU A 273 -5.28 10.30 4.23
C LEU A 273 -6.62 9.77 3.74
N ASP A 274 -7.70 9.96 4.50
CA ASP A 274 -9.04 9.53 4.10
C ASP A 274 -9.66 10.56 3.15
N THR A 275 -10.30 10.13 2.06
CA THR A 275 -11.07 11.04 1.22
C THR A 275 -12.37 11.46 1.95
N ALA A 276 -12.88 12.64 1.65
CA ALA A 276 -14.15 13.11 2.23
C ALA A 276 -15.30 12.16 1.90
N THR A 277 -15.30 11.62 0.66
CA THR A 277 -16.31 10.67 0.20
C THR A 277 -16.19 9.32 0.91
N SER A 278 -14.96 8.81 1.11
CA SER A 278 -14.77 7.54 1.83
C SER A 278 -15.24 7.61 3.27
N LEU A 279 -15.08 8.75 3.94
CA LEU A 279 -15.58 8.99 5.29
C LEU A 279 -17.11 9.07 5.31
N ARG A 280 -17.71 9.82 4.40
CA ARG A 280 -19.17 10.00 4.29
C ARG A 280 -19.86 8.67 3.97
N ASP A 281 -19.33 7.91 3.02
CA ASP A 281 -19.96 6.71 2.49
C ASP A 281 -19.53 5.44 3.25
N ARG A 282 -18.75 5.58 4.32
CA ARG A 282 -18.19 4.48 5.10
C ARG A 282 -19.28 3.55 5.67
N LEU A 283 -20.27 4.10 6.37
CA LEU A 283 -21.34 3.30 6.95
C LEU A 283 -22.17 2.56 5.89
N PRO A 284 -22.63 3.21 4.81
CA PRO A 284 -23.26 2.51 3.68
C PRO A 284 -22.38 1.42 3.08
N ALA A 285 -21.09 1.65 2.92
CA ALA A 285 -20.14 0.67 2.38
C ALA A 285 -20.02 -0.57 3.31
N LEU A 286 -19.91 -0.37 4.61
CA LEU A 286 -19.86 -1.48 5.58
C LEU A 286 -21.18 -2.27 5.63
N ARG A 287 -22.33 -1.59 5.53
CA ARG A 287 -23.63 -2.26 5.41
C ARG A 287 -23.71 -3.11 4.16
N PHE A 288 -23.27 -2.58 3.01
CA PHE A 288 -23.22 -3.34 1.76
C PHE A 288 -22.40 -4.65 1.93
N ILE A 289 -21.24 -4.56 2.58
CA ILE A 289 -20.42 -5.77 2.85
C ILE A 289 -21.20 -6.77 3.69
N LEU A 290 -21.82 -6.33 4.79
CA LEU A 290 -22.57 -7.21 5.69
C LEU A 290 -23.82 -7.82 5.03
N GLU A 291 -24.44 -7.13 4.07
CA GLU A 291 -25.60 -7.61 3.33
C GLU A 291 -25.25 -8.59 2.21
N ARG A 292 -24.11 -8.42 1.55
CA ARG A 292 -23.75 -9.16 0.33
C ARG A 292 -22.72 -10.26 0.54
N PHE A 293 -22.06 -10.26 1.68
CA PHE A 293 -20.98 -11.19 1.99
C PHE A 293 -21.17 -11.85 3.36
N ASP A 294 -20.61 -13.04 3.53
CA ASP A 294 -20.41 -13.69 4.82
C ASP A 294 -19.01 -13.34 5.32
N ILE A 295 -18.90 -12.76 6.51
CA ILE A 295 -17.59 -12.49 7.13
C ILE A 295 -17.04 -13.80 7.68
N VAL A 296 -16.02 -14.35 7.03
CA VAL A 296 -15.41 -15.64 7.38
C VAL A 296 -14.16 -15.49 8.23
N ARG A 297 -13.60 -14.27 8.30
CA ARG A 297 -12.49 -13.91 9.18
C ARG A 297 -12.51 -12.41 9.50
N GLY A 298 -12.12 -12.07 10.73
CA GLY A 298 -12.11 -10.68 11.19
C GLY A 298 -13.49 -10.21 11.65
N ARG A 299 -13.64 -8.89 11.75
CA ARG A 299 -14.89 -8.24 12.17
C ARG A 299 -15.13 -6.99 11.35
N VAL A 300 -16.37 -6.77 10.97
CA VAL A 300 -16.85 -5.54 10.34
C VAL A 300 -17.74 -4.81 11.33
N PRO A 301 -17.31 -3.65 11.86
CA PRO A 301 -18.09 -2.87 12.80
C PRO A 301 -19.29 -2.22 12.12
N THR A 302 -20.38 -2.05 12.86
CA THR A 302 -21.62 -1.41 12.37
C THR A 302 -21.70 0.09 12.67
N ASP A 303 -20.73 0.62 13.42
CA ASP A 303 -20.64 2.01 13.87
C ASP A 303 -19.71 2.88 13.02
N GLY A 304 -19.11 2.30 11.95
CA GLY A 304 -18.15 3.00 11.10
C GLY A 304 -16.73 3.08 11.65
N ALA A 305 -16.42 2.33 12.71
CA ALA A 305 -15.06 2.24 13.23
C ALA A 305 -14.08 1.63 12.23
N HIS A 306 -12.80 1.69 12.55
CA HIS A 306 -11.72 1.07 11.78
C HIS A 306 -11.98 -0.42 11.54
N VAL A 307 -11.77 -0.88 10.31
CA VAL A 307 -11.83 -2.29 9.93
C VAL A 307 -10.42 -2.81 9.78
N GLU A 308 -10.01 -3.69 10.67
CA GLU A 308 -8.78 -4.47 10.54
C GLU A 308 -8.90 -5.47 9.38
N PRO A 309 -7.78 -5.98 8.83
CA PRO A 309 -7.82 -6.93 7.73
C PRO A 309 -8.76 -8.12 7.98
N ALA A 310 -9.79 -8.19 7.17
CA ALA A 310 -10.88 -9.14 7.24
C ALA A 310 -11.05 -9.91 5.93
N VAL A 311 -11.78 -11.02 5.98
CA VAL A 311 -12.14 -11.80 4.79
C VAL A 311 -13.65 -11.94 4.71
N ALA A 312 -14.20 -11.54 3.59
CA ALA A 312 -15.61 -11.63 3.26
C ALA A 312 -15.79 -12.59 2.08
N ARG A 313 -16.66 -13.59 2.22
CA ARG A 313 -17.00 -14.55 1.17
C ARG A 313 -18.27 -14.11 0.46
N LYS A 314 -18.24 -14.03 -0.87
CA LYS A 314 -19.42 -13.73 -1.68
C LYS A 314 -20.51 -14.77 -1.47
N ARG A 315 -21.71 -14.29 -1.16
CA ARG A 315 -22.93 -15.13 -1.10
C ARG A 315 -23.38 -15.57 -2.47
#